data_59ea328edd02816e8d64eb9df9060b23
#
_entry.id   59ea328edd02816e8d64eb9df9060b23
#
_cell.length_a   1.000
_cell.length_b   1.000
_cell.length_c   1.000
_cell.angle_alpha   90.00
_cell.angle_beta   90.00
_cell.angle_gamma   90.00
#
_symmetry.space_group_name_H-M   'P 1'
#
loop_
_entity.id
_entity.type
_entity.pdbx_description
1 polymer ?
#
loop_
_entity_poly.entity_id
_entity_poly.type
_entity_poly.pdbx_seq_one_letter_code
_entity_poly.pdbx_strand_id
1 'polypeptide(L)'
;MTKVKIQTMLGDIIVRLYDETPIHRDNFVKLVREGYYDGTLFHRVIKDFMIQGGDPDSKGAPAGKMLGVGGPNYTLEAEIKEGLFHKRGALAAARQGDEVNPERRSSGSQFYIVWGQKYNEGQLRQFSKQLKMQKVQSIFNQLASEHRAEIMQMRRDRNRAGLQELQDRLAAEAEKQAADFAGLTKEQMKIYSTIGGTPHLDGQYTVFGEVEEGLDVVEMIQATATGRGDRPVDDLEMRIVLCD
;
A
#
# COMPACT_ATOMS: atom_id res chain seq x y z
N MET A 1 19.19 -2.47 -12.34
CA MET A 1 18.07 -1.84 -11.58
C MET A 1 17.12 -1.19 -12.55
N THR A 2 15.86 -1.52 -12.50
CA THR A 2 14.84 -1.01 -13.43
C THR A 2 14.33 0.34 -12.95
N LYS A 3 14.35 1.35 -13.84
CA LYS A 3 13.81 2.67 -13.57
C LYS A 3 12.74 3.05 -14.57
N VAL A 4 11.78 3.82 -14.10
CA VAL A 4 10.71 4.40 -14.92
C VAL A 4 10.65 5.90 -14.69
N LYS A 5 10.17 6.62 -15.70
CA LYS A 5 9.92 8.04 -15.66
C LYS A 5 8.42 8.28 -15.77
N ILE A 6 7.83 8.91 -14.77
CA ILE A 6 6.46 9.40 -14.80
C ILE A 6 6.53 10.86 -15.24
N GLN A 7 6.01 11.13 -16.43
CA GLN A 7 5.98 12.46 -17.03
C GLN A 7 4.64 13.11 -16.73
N THR A 8 4.67 14.33 -16.22
CA THR A 8 3.48 15.14 -15.92
C THR A 8 3.67 16.57 -16.42
N MET A 9 2.60 17.36 -16.48
CA MET A 9 2.69 18.78 -16.78
C MET A 9 3.47 19.59 -15.72
N LEU A 10 3.64 19.06 -14.51
CA LEU A 10 4.37 19.69 -13.41
C LEU A 10 5.85 19.28 -13.36
N GLY A 11 6.27 18.32 -14.18
CA GLY A 11 7.62 17.81 -14.26
C GLY A 11 7.69 16.29 -14.30
N ASP A 12 8.91 15.76 -14.30
CA ASP A 12 9.20 14.34 -14.36
C ASP A 12 9.50 13.79 -12.96
N ILE A 13 9.06 12.56 -12.70
CA ILE A 13 9.36 11.80 -11.48
C ILE A 13 10.10 10.53 -11.91
N ILE A 14 11.35 10.35 -11.46
CA ILE A 14 12.12 9.13 -11.70
C ILE A 14 11.93 8.18 -10.54
N VAL A 15 11.46 6.98 -10.84
CA VAL A 15 11.18 5.94 -9.84
C VAL A 15 12.06 4.72 -10.10
N ARG A 16 12.76 4.26 -9.09
CA ARG A 16 13.47 2.98 -9.07
C ARG A 16 12.52 1.89 -8.58
N LEU A 17 12.41 0.81 -9.35
CA LEU A 17 11.65 -0.37 -8.96
C LEU A 17 12.54 -1.37 -8.23
N TYR A 18 11.99 -2.04 -7.21
CA TYR A 18 12.72 -2.99 -6.37
C TYR A 18 12.77 -4.39 -6.97
N ASP A 19 13.93 -5.02 -6.89
CA ASP A 19 14.14 -6.40 -7.34
C ASP A 19 13.55 -7.43 -6.36
N GLU A 20 13.33 -7.02 -5.11
CA GLU A 20 12.73 -7.83 -4.03
C GLU A 20 11.24 -8.08 -4.21
N THR A 21 10.59 -7.33 -5.11
CA THR A 21 9.16 -7.45 -5.43
C THR A 21 8.95 -7.68 -6.94
N PRO A 22 9.44 -8.83 -7.46
CA PRO A 22 9.49 -9.09 -8.90
C PRO A 22 8.12 -9.15 -9.56
N ILE A 23 7.08 -9.65 -8.89
CA ILE A 23 5.73 -9.73 -9.45
C ILE A 23 5.20 -8.32 -9.77
N HIS A 24 5.34 -7.39 -8.82
CA HIS A 24 4.89 -6.00 -9.01
C HIS A 24 5.77 -5.24 -9.97
N ARG A 25 7.10 -5.38 -9.86
CA ARG A 25 8.06 -4.77 -10.78
C ARG A 25 7.79 -5.18 -12.23
N ASP A 26 7.73 -6.48 -12.49
CA ASP A 26 7.63 -7.00 -13.85
C ASP A 26 6.26 -6.69 -14.48
N ASN A 27 5.19 -6.75 -13.68
CA ASN A 27 3.86 -6.32 -14.10
C ASN A 27 3.84 -4.81 -14.44
N PHE A 28 4.43 -3.97 -13.59
CA PHE A 28 4.47 -2.53 -13.83
C PHE A 28 5.24 -2.20 -15.11
N VAL A 29 6.42 -2.82 -15.30
CA VAL A 29 7.23 -2.70 -16.52
C VAL A 29 6.46 -3.15 -17.77
N LYS A 30 5.73 -4.26 -17.69
CA LYS A 30 4.86 -4.74 -18.78
C LYS A 30 3.84 -3.67 -19.17
N LEU A 31 3.09 -3.14 -18.20
CA LEU A 31 2.06 -2.13 -18.44
C LEU A 31 2.66 -0.81 -18.99
N VAL A 32 3.85 -0.42 -18.53
CA VAL A 32 4.58 0.73 -19.08
C VAL A 32 4.93 0.50 -20.54
N ARG A 33 5.45 -0.66 -20.91
CA ARG A 33 5.78 -1.00 -22.31
C ARG A 33 4.55 -1.02 -23.23
N GLU A 34 3.40 -1.40 -22.68
CA GLU A 34 2.12 -1.44 -23.40
C GLU A 34 1.47 -0.04 -23.53
N GLY A 35 2.08 1.02 -22.96
CA GLY A 35 1.47 2.36 -22.92
C GLY A 35 0.19 2.42 -22.09
N TYR A 36 0.01 1.46 -21.18
CA TYR A 36 -1.22 1.34 -20.39
C TYR A 36 -1.52 2.58 -19.56
N TYR A 37 -0.49 3.27 -19.08
CA TYR A 37 -0.61 4.46 -18.25
C TYR A 37 -0.74 5.77 -19.03
N ASP A 38 -0.55 5.76 -20.35
CA ASP A 38 -0.59 6.98 -21.17
C ASP A 38 -1.97 7.62 -21.11
N GLY A 39 -2.03 8.88 -20.66
CA GLY A 39 -3.27 9.62 -20.49
C GLY A 39 -4.09 9.26 -19.24
N THR A 40 -3.59 8.41 -18.34
CA THR A 40 -4.22 8.21 -17.03
C THR A 40 -3.93 9.37 -16.09
N LEU A 41 -4.74 9.54 -15.06
CA LEU A 41 -4.64 10.65 -14.12
C LEU A 41 -4.08 10.20 -12.75
N PHE A 42 -3.45 11.14 -12.04
CA PHE A 42 -3.45 11.10 -10.60
C PHE A 42 -4.87 11.43 -10.10
N HIS A 43 -5.69 10.39 -10.01
CA HIS A 43 -7.14 10.53 -9.81
C HIS A 43 -7.55 10.72 -8.35
N ARG A 44 -6.63 10.48 -7.40
CA ARG A 44 -6.85 10.68 -5.96
C ARG A 44 -5.59 11.24 -5.32
N VAL A 45 -5.74 12.40 -4.69
CA VAL A 45 -4.64 13.10 -4.02
C VAL A 45 -5.10 13.51 -2.63
N ILE A 46 -4.40 13.05 -1.61
CA ILE A 46 -4.65 13.46 -0.23
C ILE A 46 -3.38 14.15 0.30
N LYS A 47 -3.55 15.42 0.62
CA LYS A 47 -2.48 16.26 1.18
C LYS A 47 -1.87 15.61 2.43
N ASP A 48 -0.55 15.68 2.55
CA ASP A 48 0.22 15.09 3.64
C ASP A 48 0.07 13.57 3.79
N PHE A 49 -0.41 12.90 2.73
CA PHE A 49 -0.59 11.45 2.72
C PHE A 49 -0.01 10.80 1.47
N MET A 50 -0.68 10.89 0.30
CA MET A 50 -0.23 10.22 -0.93
C MET A 50 -0.85 10.81 -2.19
N ILE A 51 -0.26 10.48 -3.33
CA ILE A 51 -0.84 10.68 -4.66
C ILE A 51 -1.06 9.32 -5.32
N GLN A 52 -2.26 9.06 -5.85
CA GLN A 52 -2.66 7.76 -6.41
C GLN A 52 -3.07 7.90 -7.87
N GLY A 53 -2.58 6.96 -8.69
CA GLY A 53 -2.87 6.89 -10.13
C GLY A 53 -3.03 5.45 -10.62
N GLY A 54 -3.04 5.28 -11.95
CA GLY A 54 -3.05 3.97 -12.60
C GLY A 54 -4.44 3.35 -12.82
N ASP A 55 -5.51 4.14 -12.63
CA ASP A 55 -6.87 3.74 -13.02
C ASP A 55 -7.06 3.98 -14.53
N PRO A 56 -7.28 2.94 -15.37
CA PRO A 56 -7.48 3.12 -16.80
C PRO A 56 -8.76 3.91 -17.15
N ASP A 57 -9.77 3.88 -16.28
CA ASP A 57 -11.04 4.60 -16.45
C ASP A 57 -10.88 6.11 -16.25
N SER A 58 -9.69 6.56 -15.82
CA SER A 58 -9.35 7.96 -15.66
C SER A 58 -8.99 8.64 -16.98
N LYS A 59 -8.65 7.88 -18.05
CA LYS A 59 -8.32 8.44 -19.36
C LYS A 59 -9.50 9.24 -19.94
N GLY A 60 -9.29 10.54 -20.13
CA GLY A 60 -10.34 11.42 -20.67
C GLY A 60 -11.63 11.44 -19.83
N ALA A 61 -11.55 11.11 -18.54
CA ALA A 61 -12.73 11.02 -17.68
C ALA A 61 -13.33 12.41 -17.46
N PRO A 62 -14.65 12.60 -17.67
CA PRO A 62 -15.30 13.88 -17.43
C PRO A 62 -15.16 14.31 -15.96
N ALA A 63 -15.20 15.61 -15.73
CA ALA A 63 -15.18 16.17 -14.38
C ALA A 63 -16.29 15.55 -13.52
N GLY A 64 -15.97 15.20 -12.28
CA GLY A 64 -16.92 14.60 -11.32
C GLY A 64 -17.16 13.10 -11.49
N LYS A 65 -16.62 12.43 -12.52
CA LYS A 65 -16.66 10.97 -12.59
C LYS A 65 -15.92 10.37 -11.39
N MET A 66 -16.55 9.43 -10.70
CA MET A 66 -15.90 8.64 -9.65
C MET A 66 -14.89 7.68 -10.28
N LEU A 67 -13.66 7.69 -9.77
CA LEU A 67 -12.52 6.92 -10.22
C LEU A 67 -11.96 6.06 -9.07
N GLY A 68 -10.99 5.22 -9.37
CA GLY A 68 -10.32 4.38 -8.36
C GLY A 68 -10.82 2.95 -8.27
N VAL A 69 -11.74 2.53 -9.17
CA VAL A 69 -12.24 1.15 -9.23
C VAL A 69 -11.78 0.38 -10.47
N GLY A 70 -11.26 1.08 -11.47
CA GLY A 70 -10.77 0.48 -12.72
C GLY A 70 -9.45 -0.25 -12.56
N GLY A 71 -9.16 -1.14 -13.49
CA GLY A 71 -7.90 -1.91 -13.53
C GLY A 71 -7.91 -2.95 -14.64
N PRO A 72 -6.80 -3.65 -14.84
CA PRO A 72 -6.79 -4.85 -15.67
C PRO A 72 -7.63 -5.95 -14.99
N ASN A 73 -8.09 -6.92 -15.75
CA ASN A 73 -8.95 -8.00 -15.26
C ASN A 73 -8.21 -9.03 -14.39
N TYR A 74 -7.24 -8.58 -13.59
CA TYR A 74 -6.47 -9.41 -12.66
C TYR A 74 -5.95 -8.59 -11.48
N THR A 75 -5.59 -9.30 -10.42
CA THR A 75 -4.91 -8.77 -9.23
C THR A 75 -3.58 -9.49 -9.05
N LEU A 76 -2.66 -8.87 -8.29
CA LEU A 76 -1.35 -9.45 -8.00
C LEU A 76 -1.32 -10.02 -6.58
N GLU A 77 -0.56 -11.09 -6.38
CA GLU A 77 -0.26 -11.58 -5.04
C GLU A 77 0.56 -10.54 -4.27
N ALA A 78 0.29 -10.40 -2.98
CA ALA A 78 0.99 -9.44 -2.16
C ALA A 78 2.46 -9.83 -1.98
N GLU A 79 3.38 -8.87 -2.16
CA GLU A 79 4.81 -9.01 -1.90
C GLU A 79 5.23 -8.07 -0.76
N ILE A 80 4.60 -8.23 0.41
CA ILE A 80 4.90 -7.43 1.59
C ILE A 80 6.19 -7.95 2.21
N LYS A 81 7.28 -7.17 2.10
CA LYS A 81 8.62 -7.55 2.55
C LYS A 81 9.05 -6.72 3.75
N GLU A 82 9.71 -7.37 4.70
CA GLU A 82 10.41 -6.67 5.77
C GLU A 82 11.49 -5.76 5.18
N GLY A 83 11.62 -4.53 5.69
CA GLY A 83 12.56 -3.55 5.18
C GLY A 83 12.04 -2.67 4.04
N LEU A 84 10.96 -3.05 3.36
CA LEU A 84 10.26 -2.20 2.39
C LEU A 84 9.07 -1.53 3.07
N PHE A 85 9.16 -0.25 3.34
CA PHE A 85 8.20 0.49 4.16
C PHE A 85 7.81 1.84 3.53
N HIS A 86 6.73 2.43 4.02
CA HIS A 86 6.08 3.59 3.42
C HIS A 86 6.75 4.92 3.81
N LYS A 87 8.07 5.04 3.59
CA LYS A 87 8.77 6.33 3.68
C LYS A 87 8.29 7.30 2.59
N ARG A 88 8.51 8.59 2.77
CA ARG A 88 8.25 9.58 1.72
C ARG A 88 8.98 9.20 0.43
N GLY A 89 8.25 9.26 -0.69
CA GLY A 89 8.74 8.83 -1.99
C GLY A 89 8.58 7.33 -2.28
N ALA A 90 8.12 6.50 -1.34
CA ALA A 90 7.85 5.09 -1.60
C ALA A 90 6.74 4.93 -2.65
N LEU A 91 6.95 4.02 -3.62
CA LEU A 91 5.95 3.59 -4.59
C LEU A 91 5.31 2.29 -4.09
N ALA A 92 4.00 2.28 -3.92
CA ALA A 92 3.25 1.14 -3.41
C ALA A 92 2.02 0.83 -4.25
N ALA A 93 1.60 -0.43 -4.24
CA ALA A 93 0.41 -0.88 -4.94
C ALA A 93 -0.86 -0.61 -4.14
N ALA A 94 -1.87 -0.03 -4.80
CA ALA A 94 -3.20 0.11 -4.21
C ALA A 94 -3.89 -1.26 -4.11
N ARG A 95 -4.86 -1.40 -3.23
CA ARG A 95 -5.69 -2.59 -3.07
C ARG A 95 -7.04 -2.28 -2.43
N GLN A 96 -7.96 -3.20 -2.56
CA GLN A 96 -9.23 -3.17 -1.82
C GLN A 96 -9.00 -3.51 -0.34
N GLY A 97 -9.93 -3.08 0.52
CA GLY A 97 -9.88 -3.33 1.96
C GLY A 97 -10.00 -4.81 2.34
N ASP A 98 -9.51 -5.17 3.53
CA ASP A 98 -9.42 -6.55 4.02
C ASP A 98 -10.80 -7.26 4.08
N GLU A 99 -11.92 -6.52 4.20
CA GLU A 99 -13.29 -7.07 4.22
C GLU A 99 -13.66 -7.79 2.93
N VAL A 100 -13.20 -7.28 1.78
CA VAL A 100 -13.48 -7.85 0.44
C VAL A 100 -12.25 -8.50 -0.18
N ASN A 101 -11.08 -8.29 0.40
CA ASN A 101 -9.79 -8.77 -0.08
C ASN A 101 -8.89 -9.26 1.08
N PRO A 102 -9.28 -10.33 1.76
CA PRO A 102 -8.55 -10.85 2.93
C PRO A 102 -7.13 -11.35 2.59
N GLU A 103 -6.89 -11.72 1.34
CA GLU A 103 -5.57 -12.12 0.84
C GLU A 103 -4.65 -10.92 0.56
N ARG A 104 -5.15 -9.68 0.71
CA ARG A 104 -4.42 -8.43 0.46
C ARG A 104 -3.81 -8.35 -0.93
N ARG A 105 -4.45 -8.98 -1.92
CA ARG A 105 -4.01 -8.92 -3.31
C ARG A 105 -4.00 -7.47 -3.79
N SER A 106 -2.97 -7.09 -4.50
CA SER A 106 -2.80 -5.75 -5.06
C SER A 106 -3.63 -5.56 -6.32
N SER A 107 -4.05 -4.32 -6.59
CA SER A 107 -4.54 -3.93 -7.91
C SER A 107 -3.50 -4.25 -8.98
N GLY A 108 -3.96 -4.71 -10.15
CA GLY A 108 -3.07 -4.99 -11.27
C GLY A 108 -2.44 -3.74 -11.90
N SER A 109 -2.98 -2.52 -11.64
CA SER A 109 -2.44 -1.29 -12.25
C SER A 109 -2.38 -0.09 -11.32
N GLN A 110 -3.25 0.02 -10.32
CA GLN A 110 -3.29 1.21 -9.48
C GLN A 110 -2.16 1.21 -8.46
N PHE A 111 -1.50 2.34 -8.35
CA PHE A 111 -0.37 2.59 -7.45
C PHE A 111 -0.52 3.94 -6.74
N TYR A 112 0.25 4.14 -5.70
CA TYR A 112 0.38 5.43 -5.05
C TYR A 112 1.84 5.73 -4.68
N ILE A 113 2.17 7.03 -4.67
CA ILE A 113 3.44 7.54 -4.17
C ILE A 113 3.18 8.22 -2.83
N VAL A 114 3.92 7.81 -1.83
CA VAL A 114 3.79 8.30 -0.46
C VAL A 114 4.38 9.69 -0.33
N TRP A 115 3.63 10.63 0.24
CA TRP A 115 4.16 11.89 0.78
C TRP A 115 4.33 11.80 2.30
N GLY A 116 3.23 11.60 3.02
CA GLY A 116 3.20 11.43 4.45
C GLY A 116 3.64 12.66 5.24
N GLN A 117 3.80 12.46 6.53
CA GLN A 117 4.22 13.48 7.50
C GLN A 117 5.50 13.05 8.23
N LYS A 118 6.14 13.99 8.93
CA LYS A 118 7.16 13.69 9.93
C LYS A 118 6.49 13.49 11.27
N TYR A 119 7.01 12.55 12.05
CA TYR A 119 6.44 12.17 13.34
C TYR A 119 7.45 12.37 14.47
N ASN A 120 6.97 12.77 15.64
CA ASN A 120 7.78 12.77 16.84
C ASN A 120 7.93 11.36 17.44
N GLU A 121 8.85 11.20 18.37
CA GLU A 121 9.15 9.90 18.97
C GLU A 121 7.94 9.25 19.67
N GLY A 122 7.11 10.05 20.34
CA GLY A 122 5.89 9.57 21.01
C GLY A 122 4.88 8.97 20.02
N GLN A 123 4.67 9.65 18.90
CA GLN A 123 3.81 9.16 17.81
C GLN A 123 4.36 7.88 17.20
N LEU A 124 5.68 7.81 16.95
CA LEU A 124 6.32 6.63 16.38
C LEU A 124 6.25 5.42 17.33
N ARG A 125 6.39 5.62 18.64
CA ARG A 125 6.16 4.57 19.63
C ARG A 125 4.73 4.05 19.62
N GLN A 126 3.75 4.94 19.40
CA GLN A 126 2.35 4.53 19.28
C GLN A 126 2.11 3.70 18.00
N PHE A 127 2.63 4.13 16.85
CA PHE A 127 2.57 3.34 15.61
C PHE A 127 3.25 1.98 15.78
N SER A 128 4.41 1.94 16.43
CA SER A 128 5.12 0.69 16.69
C SER A 128 4.26 -0.31 17.50
N LYS A 129 3.54 0.17 18.52
CA LYS A 129 2.60 -0.66 19.28
C LYS A 129 1.43 -1.14 18.40
N GLN A 130 0.89 -0.26 17.58
CA GLN A 130 -0.21 -0.59 16.67
C GLN A 130 0.20 -1.66 15.64
N LEU A 131 1.38 -1.53 15.03
CA LEU A 131 1.92 -2.52 14.11
C LEU A 131 2.11 -3.88 14.78
N LYS A 132 2.59 -3.90 16.03
CA LYS A 132 2.71 -5.13 16.81
C LYS A 132 1.34 -5.80 17.04
N MET A 133 0.34 -5.04 17.40
CA MET A 133 -1.03 -5.57 17.57
C MET A 133 -1.59 -6.11 16.24
N GLN A 134 -1.36 -5.40 15.12
CA GLN A 134 -1.77 -5.87 13.79
C GLN A 134 -1.05 -7.16 13.39
N LYS A 135 0.23 -7.31 13.72
CA LYS A 135 0.98 -8.56 13.47
C LYS A 135 0.39 -9.72 14.24
N VAL A 136 0.11 -9.55 15.53
CA VAL A 136 -0.56 -10.56 16.36
C VAL A 136 -1.91 -10.94 15.76
N GLN A 137 -2.73 -9.95 15.40
CA GLN A 137 -4.05 -10.19 14.80
C GLN A 137 -3.96 -10.93 13.47
N SER A 138 -2.97 -10.59 12.63
CA SER A 138 -2.74 -11.27 11.35
C SER A 138 -2.39 -12.74 11.54
N ILE A 139 -1.50 -13.06 12.50
CA ILE A 139 -1.13 -14.43 12.83
C ILE A 139 -2.34 -15.18 13.41
N PHE A 140 -3.10 -14.55 14.30
CA PHE A 140 -4.32 -15.14 14.85
C PHE A 140 -5.32 -15.51 13.76
N ASN A 141 -5.55 -14.60 12.78
CA ASN A 141 -6.48 -14.84 11.68
C ASN A 141 -6.00 -15.99 10.78
N GLN A 142 -4.69 -16.10 10.54
CA GLN A 142 -4.10 -17.22 9.82
C GLN A 142 -4.34 -18.54 10.55
N LEU A 143 -4.00 -18.61 11.83
CA LEU A 143 -4.23 -19.79 12.67
C LEU A 143 -5.71 -20.17 12.72
N ALA A 144 -6.60 -19.20 12.88
CA ALA A 144 -8.05 -19.42 12.84
C ALA A 144 -8.53 -19.97 11.49
N SER A 145 -7.92 -19.55 10.38
CA SER A 145 -8.20 -20.10 9.05
C SER A 145 -7.76 -21.56 8.93
N GLU A 146 -6.59 -21.90 9.44
CA GLU A 146 -6.07 -23.28 9.49
C GLU A 146 -6.98 -24.21 10.31
N HIS A 147 -7.57 -23.69 11.40
CA HIS A 147 -8.52 -24.41 12.28
C HIS A 147 -9.99 -24.25 11.86
N ARG A 148 -10.28 -23.75 10.65
CA ARG A 148 -11.65 -23.42 10.22
C ARG A 148 -12.62 -24.61 10.32
N ALA A 149 -12.17 -25.80 9.96
CA ALA A 149 -13.02 -27.01 10.00
C ALA A 149 -13.40 -27.36 11.46
N GLU A 150 -12.44 -27.30 12.39
CA GLU A 150 -12.64 -27.54 13.82
C GLU A 150 -13.59 -26.49 14.42
N ILE A 151 -13.38 -25.21 14.12
CA ILE A 151 -14.26 -24.10 14.54
C ILE A 151 -15.71 -24.33 14.05
N MET A 152 -15.87 -24.72 12.78
CA MET A 152 -17.20 -24.98 12.21
C MET A 152 -17.88 -26.18 12.85
N GLN A 153 -17.13 -27.24 13.19
CA GLN A 153 -17.67 -28.41 13.90
C GLN A 153 -18.13 -28.01 15.29
N MET A 154 -17.29 -27.33 16.09
CA MET A 154 -17.64 -26.88 17.43
C MET A 154 -18.87 -25.96 17.43
N ARG A 155 -19.04 -25.11 16.41
CA ARG A 155 -20.24 -24.27 16.26
C ARG A 155 -21.49 -25.12 16.00
N ARG A 156 -21.42 -26.15 15.15
CA ARG A 156 -22.54 -27.08 14.90
C ARG A 156 -22.94 -27.81 16.16
N ASP A 157 -21.95 -28.26 16.92
CA ASP A 157 -22.15 -29.01 18.17
C ASP A 157 -22.53 -28.09 19.36
N ARG A 158 -22.62 -26.77 19.13
CA ARG A 158 -22.86 -25.73 20.16
C ARG A 158 -21.87 -25.80 21.34
N ASN A 159 -20.66 -26.30 21.09
CA ASN A 159 -19.59 -26.41 22.07
C ASN A 159 -18.92 -25.04 22.30
N ARG A 160 -19.56 -24.20 23.12
CA ARG A 160 -19.04 -22.86 23.43
C ARG A 160 -17.76 -22.88 24.23
N ALA A 161 -17.62 -23.83 25.16
CA ALA A 161 -16.43 -23.97 25.99
C ALA A 161 -15.20 -24.34 25.14
N GLY A 162 -15.33 -25.33 24.27
CA GLY A 162 -14.26 -25.70 23.34
C GLY A 162 -13.87 -24.58 22.38
N LEU A 163 -14.87 -23.81 21.88
CA LEU A 163 -14.56 -22.63 21.04
C LEU A 163 -13.74 -21.57 21.80
N GLN A 164 -14.07 -21.30 23.06
CA GLN A 164 -13.32 -20.34 23.87
C GLN A 164 -11.90 -20.85 24.14
N GLU A 165 -11.75 -22.13 24.53
CA GLU A 165 -10.43 -22.73 24.76
C GLU A 165 -9.55 -22.71 23.50
N LEU A 166 -10.12 -23.05 22.35
CA LEU A 166 -9.42 -22.93 21.07
C LEU A 166 -9.00 -21.50 20.79
N GLN A 167 -9.90 -20.53 20.96
CA GLN A 167 -9.60 -19.11 20.74
C GLN A 167 -8.46 -18.63 21.65
N ASP A 168 -8.49 -18.97 22.93
CA ASP A 168 -7.46 -18.59 23.91
C ASP A 168 -6.10 -19.22 23.53
N ARG A 169 -6.10 -20.48 23.09
CA ARG A 169 -4.89 -21.17 22.61
C ARG A 169 -4.31 -20.51 21.37
N LEU A 170 -5.16 -20.19 20.37
CA LEU A 170 -4.72 -19.54 19.14
C LEU A 170 -4.22 -18.10 19.43
N ALA A 171 -4.83 -17.38 20.36
CA ALA A 171 -4.39 -16.06 20.78
C ALA A 171 -3.00 -16.11 21.43
N ALA A 172 -2.79 -17.05 22.36
CA ALA A 172 -1.50 -17.24 23.01
C ALA A 172 -0.40 -17.65 22.01
N GLU A 173 -0.73 -18.51 21.06
CA GLU A 173 0.21 -18.91 20.00
C GLU A 173 0.55 -17.73 19.08
N ALA A 174 -0.42 -16.91 18.72
CA ALA A 174 -0.20 -15.71 17.91
C ALA A 174 0.72 -14.71 18.63
N GLU A 175 0.51 -14.48 19.93
CA GLU A 175 1.38 -13.62 20.72
C GLU A 175 2.82 -14.17 20.79
N LYS A 176 2.97 -15.48 20.97
CA LYS A 176 4.27 -16.15 20.98
C LYS A 176 5.00 -16.01 19.65
N GLN A 177 4.32 -16.24 18.53
CA GLN A 177 4.90 -16.10 17.18
C GLN A 177 5.25 -14.63 16.84
N ALA A 178 4.53 -13.66 17.42
CA ALA A 178 4.81 -12.24 17.24
C ALA A 178 5.82 -11.68 18.26
N ALA A 179 6.35 -12.48 19.18
CA ALA A 179 7.15 -11.99 20.32
C ALA A 179 8.38 -11.18 19.89
N ASP A 180 9.07 -11.62 18.83
CA ASP A 180 10.27 -10.98 18.33
C ASP A 180 9.98 -9.75 17.44
N PHE A 181 8.72 -9.53 17.04
CA PHE A 181 8.35 -8.37 16.26
C PHE A 181 8.21 -7.13 17.15
N ALA A 182 9.22 -6.26 17.10
CA ALA A 182 9.29 -5.06 17.93
C ALA A 182 8.43 -3.88 17.41
N GLY A 183 7.80 -4.00 16.23
CA GLY A 183 7.14 -2.92 15.52
C GLY A 183 8.13 -2.16 14.61
N LEU A 184 8.16 -0.84 14.67
CA LEU A 184 9.11 -0.04 13.89
C LEU A 184 10.56 -0.28 14.35
N THR A 185 11.44 -0.49 13.40
CA THR A 185 12.89 -0.57 13.65
C THR A 185 13.46 0.82 13.99
N LYS A 186 14.66 0.87 14.56
CA LYS A 186 15.36 2.15 14.84
C LYS A 186 15.58 2.95 13.55
N GLU A 187 15.86 2.30 12.44
CA GLU A 187 16.03 2.92 11.14
C GLU A 187 14.72 3.53 10.63
N GLN A 188 13.62 2.78 10.67
CA GLN A 188 12.30 3.29 10.30
C GLN A 188 11.90 4.49 11.18
N MET A 189 12.10 4.42 12.49
CA MET A 189 11.83 5.54 13.40
C MET A 189 12.65 6.78 13.02
N LYS A 190 13.94 6.62 12.68
CA LYS A 190 14.79 7.71 12.22
C LYS A 190 14.27 8.32 10.91
N ILE A 191 13.92 7.49 9.93
CA ILE A 191 13.42 7.93 8.62
C ILE A 191 12.08 8.67 8.78
N TYR A 192 11.13 8.10 9.52
CA TYR A 192 9.83 8.73 9.74
C TYR A 192 9.91 10.04 10.54
N SER A 193 10.92 10.21 11.38
CA SER A 193 11.15 11.48 12.11
C SER A 193 11.84 12.55 11.28
N THR A 194 12.67 12.17 10.29
CA THR A 194 13.49 13.10 9.50
C THR A 194 12.93 13.37 8.10
N ILE A 195 12.61 12.31 7.38
CA ILE A 195 12.10 12.35 5.99
C ILE A 195 10.57 12.38 6.00
N GLY A 196 9.93 11.51 6.81
CA GLY A 196 8.50 11.34 6.88
C GLY A 196 8.01 10.11 6.11
N GLY A 197 6.69 9.94 6.08
CA GLY A 197 6.02 8.83 5.43
C GLY A 197 4.69 8.48 6.06
N THR A 198 4.24 7.23 5.90
CA THR A 198 2.94 6.75 6.40
C THR A 198 3.08 5.40 7.13
N PRO A 199 3.67 5.40 8.35
CA PRO A 199 4.01 4.17 9.08
C PRO A 199 2.81 3.25 9.36
N HIS A 200 1.60 3.79 9.38
CA HIS A 200 0.36 3.01 9.59
C HIS A 200 0.01 2.07 8.42
N LEU A 201 0.65 2.22 7.26
CA LEU A 201 0.48 1.33 6.11
C LEU A 201 1.51 0.20 6.06
N ASP A 202 2.55 0.24 6.90
CA ASP A 202 3.59 -0.77 6.90
C ASP A 202 3.04 -2.16 7.21
N GLY A 203 3.53 -3.16 6.49
CA GLY A 203 3.07 -4.54 6.61
C GLY A 203 1.66 -4.80 6.05
N GLN A 204 1.03 -3.84 5.37
CA GLN A 204 -0.33 -3.97 4.83
C GLN A 204 -0.42 -3.85 3.32
N TYR A 205 0.54 -3.20 2.68
CA TYR A 205 0.60 -2.97 1.24
C TYR A 205 1.97 -3.34 0.69
N THR A 206 2.03 -3.73 -0.58
CA THR A 206 3.30 -3.98 -1.26
C THR A 206 3.95 -2.67 -1.66
N VAL A 207 5.12 -2.38 -1.10
CA VAL A 207 6.01 -1.32 -1.54
C VAL A 207 6.97 -1.93 -2.55
N PHE A 208 6.98 -1.42 -3.79
CA PHE A 208 7.72 -2.03 -4.89
C PHE A 208 8.68 -1.09 -5.64
N GLY A 209 8.88 0.11 -5.09
CA GLY A 209 9.82 1.09 -5.62
C GLY A 209 9.91 2.34 -4.77
N GLU A 210 10.73 3.28 -5.23
CA GLU A 210 10.89 4.59 -4.60
C GLU A 210 11.25 5.67 -5.61
N VAL A 211 10.87 6.89 -5.33
CA VAL A 211 11.26 8.09 -6.08
C VAL A 211 12.73 8.37 -5.82
N GLU A 212 13.52 8.44 -6.88
CA GLU A 212 14.93 8.86 -6.84
C GLU A 212 15.10 10.34 -7.17
N GLU A 213 14.31 10.85 -8.15
CA GLU A 213 14.31 12.25 -8.57
C GLU A 213 12.87 12.74 -8.78
N GLY A 214 12.65 14.05 -8.61
CA GLY A 214 11.30 14.63 -8.81
C GLY A 214 10.41 14.56 -7.56
N LEU A 215 10.98 14.46 -6.36
CA LEU A 215 10.19 14.52 -5.12
C LEU A 215 9.52 15.89 -4.92
N ASP A 216 10.10 16.96 -5.46
CA ASP A 216 9.49 18.31 -5.55
C ASP A 216 8.26 18.31 -6.47
N VAL A 217 8.24 17.52 -7.54
CA VAL A 217 7.06 17.33 -8.39
C VAL A 217 5.96 16.60 -7.61
N VAL A 218 6.31 15.56 -6.83
CA VAL A 218 5.36 14.89 -5.93
C VAL A 218 4.79 15.88 -4.91
N GLU A 219 5.61 16.79 -4.37
CA GLU A 219 5.16 17.86 -3.45
C GLU A 219 4.14 18.78 -4.10
N MET A 220 4.40 19.24 -5.33
CA MET A 220 3.47 20.08 -6.07
C MET A 220 2.12 19.35 -6.32
N ILE A 221 2.16 18.08 -6.72
CA ILE A 221 0.96 17.28 -6.96
C ILE A 221 0.17 17.09 -5.68
N GLN A 222 0.82 16.70 -4.56
CA GLN A 222 0.12 16.44 -3.28
C GLN A 222 -0.48 17.70 -2.66
N ALA A 223 0.02 18.88 -3.03
CA ALA A 223 -0.47 20.18 -2.56
C ALA A 223 -1.63 20.73 -3.42
N THR A 224 -1.99 20.05 -4.49
CA THR A 224 -3.03 20.52 -5.42
C THR A 224 -4.41 20.55 -4.74
N ALA A 225 -5.28 21.47 -5.18
CA ALA A 225 -6.65 21.54 -4.70
C ALA A 225 -7.44 20.31 -5.19
N THR A 226 -8.20 19.71 -4.29
CA THR A 226 -9.00 18.51 -4.57
C THR A 226 -10.49 18.77 -4.32
N GLY A 227 -11.32 18.05 -5.07
CA GLY A 227 -12.77 18.05 -4.95
C GLY A 227 -13.32 16.77 -4.33
N ARG A 228 -14.53 16.40 -4.75
CA ARG A 228 -15.19 15.18 -4.27
C ARG A 228 -14.37 13.93 -4.59
N GLY A 229 -14.21 13.04 -3.62
CA GLY A 229 -13.44 11.79 -3.75
C GLY A 229 -11.94 12.01 -3.85
N ASP A 230 -11.44 13.12 -3.29
CA ASP A 230 -10.03 13.51 -3.31
C ASP A 230 -9.44 13.64 -4.74
N ARG A 231 -10.30 13.82 -5.77
CA ARG A 231 -9.85 14.04 -7.13
C ARG A 231 -9.33 15.47 -7.27
N PRO A 232 -8.14 15.69 -7.89
CA PRO A 232 -7.68 17.03 -8.25
C PRO A 232 -8.74 17.82 -9.03
N VAL A 233 -8.87 19.12 -8.72
CA VAL A 233 -9.81 20.01 -9.42
C VAL A 233 -9.38 20.15 -10.89
N ASP A 234 -8.09 20.32 -11.12
CA ASP A 234 -7.47 20.29 -12.43
C ASP A 234 -6.86 18.91 -12.65
N ASP A 235 -7.22 18.25 -13.74
CA ASP A 235 -6.76 16.90 -14.03
C ASP A 235 -5.24 16.88 -14.23
N LEU A 236 -4.56 15.98 -13.52
CA LEU A 236 -3.12 15.77 -13.59
C LEU A 236 -2.85 14.47 -14.37
N GLU A 237 -2.68 14.64 -15.69
CA GLU A 237 -2.39 13.53 -16.60
C GLU A 237 -0.94 13.07 -16.46
N MET A 238 -0.74 11.76 -16.63
CA MET A 238 0.58 11.16 -16.64
C MET A 238 0.83 10.32 -17.90
N ARG A 239 2.10 10.20 -18.24
CA ARG A 239 2.66 9.20 -19.13
C ARG A 239 3.84 8.53 -18.43
N ILE A 240 3.94 7.21 -18.52
CA ILE A 240 5.05 6.48 -17.89
C ILE A 240 5.87 5.79 -18.96
N VAL A 241 7.19 6.00 -18.93
CA VAL A 241 8.14 5.39 -19.86
C VAL A 241 9.29 4.72 -19.09
N LEU A 242 9.93 3.72 -19.70
CA LEU A 242 11.16 3.16 -19.13
C LEU A 242 12.30 4.19 -19.29
N CYS A 243 13.18 4.25 -18.28
CA CYS A 243 14.46 4.93 -18.45
C CYS A 243 15.43 3.98 -19.16
N ASP A 244 16.23 4.54 -20.07
CA ASP A 244 17.31 3.83 -20.77
C ASP A 244 18.43 3.41 -19.81
#